data_cfc9a33720eeb2568de93625e17d8563
#
_entry.id   cfc9a33720eeb2568de93625e17d8563
#
_cell.length_a   1.000
_cell.length_b   1.000
_cell.length_c   1.000
_cell.angle_alpha   90.00
_cell.angle_beta   90.00
_cell.angle_gamma   90.00
#
_symmetry.space_group_name_H-M   'P 1'
#
loop_
_entity.id
_entity.type
_entity.pdbx_description
1 polymer ?
#
loop_
_entity_poly.entity_id
_entity_poly.type
_entity_poly.pdbx_seq_one_letter_code
_entity_poly.pdbx_strand_id
1 'polypeptide(L)'
;MAKRLTELGYPVLGDDLQRRIFGNQAPPVMSRLAKQKAQNLLKEFKINTPVDYPDHLYDGPLPLPELKGENLKEHFEAIANEQIGEYKELGDEFANCELPEIPPVTALKFVPGWTRYTKVRGKWKTESVPYPLEKAFTYDTETYVHGGAFPIIGTALSAKAAYIWLASELINPDLPEEQWDQHSLIPIGTGRFVAGHNISYDRIRAQEGYSLENTRPENFYFDTLSAHIGVSGLASGQRWLYVLAGKDPEDLTPEEKRKLRYAPKWLDEGSTNSLVATYNFHVYEVRKFFGDDVKPLGQGDKAVRDIFVKATHLSQIKQMLTEAVDYAIKDAYYTAELFQALWPKYLDATPSPVALCGHYHLNGSVVPLVPDWEDWIQNVEKTFDDHNKEMTQICKDLVWKYYEEWRDSGCEDSYWKRDPWLSQLDWEVKTQKGKYAGVPNWVRPFIKDPDETIGVKSRLSHLLLKLEWEEKPLTWIDGQGWCFWVDD
;
A
#
# COMPACT_ATOMS: atom_id res chain seq x y z
N MET A 1 -36.00 23.87 -5.20
CA MET A 1 -36.35 22.86 -4.15
C MET A 1 -35.79 23.31 -2.81
N ALA A 2 -36.50 23.09 -1.68
CA ALA A 2 -35.95 23.44 -0.38
C ALA A 2 -34.74 22.61 -0.08
N LYS A 3 -33.62 23.23 0.37
CA LYS A 3 -32.38 22.55 0.80
C LYS A 3 -32.74 21.51 1.87
N ARG A 4 -32.49 20.23 1.60
CA ARG A 4 -32.59 19.18 2.60
C ARG A 4 -31.30 19.15 3.40
N LEU A 5 -31.37 19.48 4.67
CA LEU A 5 -30.23 19.48 5.57
C LEU A 5 -30.40 18.38 6.62
N THR A 6 -29.27 17.80 7.04
CA THR A 6 -29.22 16.94 8.21
C THR A 6 -29.57 17.74 9.46
N GLU A 7 -29.83 17.07 10.58
CA GLU A 7 -30.03 17.72 11.88
C GLU A 7 -28.81 18.55 12.37
N LEU A 8 -27.64 18.37 11.74
CA LEU A 8 -26.41 19.14 12.03
C LEU A 8 -26.18 20.29 11.03
N GLY A 9 -27.08 20.49 10.07
CA GLY A 9 -26.99 21.57 9.08
C GLY A 9 -26.17 21.24 7.83
N TYR A 10 -25.84 19.96 7.58
CA TYR A 10 -25.16 19.54 6.35
C TYR A 10 -26.17 19.14 5.27
N PRO A 11 -25.86 19.38 3.97
CA PRO A 11 -26.74 18.99 2.88
C PRO A 11 -26.89 17.46 2.82
N VAL A 12 -28.10 17.02 2.47
CA VAL A 12 -28.46 15.62 2.26
C VAL A 12 -28.50 15.36 0.76
N LEU A 13 -28.03 14.19 0.36
CA LEU A 13 -28.13 13.73 -1.03
C LEU A 13 -29.58 13.66 -1.51
N GLY A 14 -29.80 13.87 -2.82
CA GLY A 14 -31.10 13.63 -3.45
C GLY A 14 -31.58 12.19 -3.25
N ASP A 15 -32.90 11.98 -3.28
CA ASP A 15 -33.48 10.65 -2.97
C ASP A 15 -33.02 9.56 -3.94
N ASP A 16 -32.81 9.92 -5.21
CA ASP A 16 -32.32 8.96 -6.20
C ASP A 16 -30.85 8.60 -5.93
N LEU A 17 -30.01 9.58 -5.68
CA LEU A 17 -28.61 9.35 -5.35
C LEU A 17 -28.46 8.61 -4.02
N GLN A 18 -29.27 8.96 -3.02
CA GLN A 18 -29.32 8.24 -1.75
C GLN A 18 -29.65 6.76 -1.94
N ARG A 19 -30.64 6.43 -2.77
CA ARG A 19 -31.01 5.03 -3.07
C ARG A 19 -29.91 4.28 -3.82
N ARG A 20 -29.27 4.93 -4.78
CA ARG A 20 -28.21 4.30 -5.58
C ARG A 20 -26.95 4.01 -4.77
N ILE A 21 -26.62 4.87 -3.81
CA ILE A 21 -25.43 4.71 -2.95
C ILE A 21 -25.68 3.77 -1.78
N PHE A 22 -26.81 3.95 -1.06
CA PHE A 22 -27.10 3.30 0.22
C PHE A 22 -28.26 2.28 0.14
N GLY A 23 -28.84 2.07 -1.03
CA GLY A 23 -30.02 1.22 -1.19
C GLY A 23 -31.26 1.86 -0.56
N ASN A 24 -32.24 1.03 -0.22
CA ASN A 24 -33.49 1.47 0.38
C ASN A 24 -33.40 1.70 1.91
N GLN A 25 -32.19 1.75 2.47
CA GLN A 25 -32.01 2.02 3.90
C GLN A 25 -32.40 3.46 4.21
N ALA A 26 -33.32 3.63 5.15
CA ALA A 26 -33.65 4.95 5.67
C ALA A 26 -32.41 5.53 6.36
N PRO A 27 -32.12 6.84 6.18
CA PRO A 27 -31.03 7.49 6.91
C PRO A 27 -31.19 7.26 8.41
N PRO A 28 -30.12 6.92 9.13
CA PRO A 28 -30.21 6.72 10.57
C PRO A 28 -30.65 8.00 11.26
N VAL A 29 -31.69 7.92 12.09
CA VAL A 29 -32.13 9.03 12.90
C VAL A 29 -31.18 9.20 14.09
N MET A 30 -30.55 10.36 14.20
CA MET A 30 -29.65 10.63 15.31
C MET A 30 -30.40 10.71 16.64
N SER A 31 -29.98 9.94 17.64
CA SER A 31 -30.43 10.12 19.01
C SER A 31 -30.00 11.50 19.53
N ARG A 32 -30.75 12.06 20.52
CA ARG A 32 -30.41 13.35 21.14
C ARG A 32 -28.97 13.36 21.69
N LEU A 33 -28.51 12.25 22.23
CA LEU A 33 -27.15 12.11 22.77
C LEU A 33 -26.11 12.09 21.65
N ALA A 34 -26.36 11.37 20.56
CA ALA A 34 -25.48 11.33 19.40
C ALA A 34 -25.33 12.72 18.76
N LYS A 35 -26.46 13.45 18.62
CA LYS A 35 -26.46 14.83 18.11
C LYS A 35 -25.62 15.76 18.98
N GLN A 36 -25.78 15.68 20.31
CA GLN A 36 -25.01 16.51 21.25
C GLN A 36 -23.51 16.18 21.20
N LYS A 37 -23.13 14.90 21.10
CA LYS A 37 -21.74 14.47 20.93
C LYS A 37 -21.17 15.00 19.63
N ALA A 38 -21.86 14.84 18.51
CA ALA A 38 -21.43 15.35 17.22
C ALA A 38 -21.23 16.88 17.22
N GLN A 39 -22.17 17.63 17.82
CA GLN A 39 -22.04 19.08 17.95
C GLN A 39 -20.83 19.51 18.82
N ASN A 40 -20.55 18.76 19.88
CA ASN A 40 -19.36 19.03 20.70
C ASN A 40 -18.06 18.76 19.94
N LEU A 41 -17.99 17.66 19.18
CA LEU A 41 -16.83 17.34 18.32
C LEU A 41 -16.62 18.41 17.25
N LEU A 42 -17.70 18.86 16.58
CA LEU A 42 -17.63 19.94 15.59
C LEU A 42 -17.04 21.23 16.18
N LYS A 43 -17.43 21.56 17.42
CA LYS A 43 -16.89 22.73 18.15
C LYS A 43 -15.43 22.52 18.54
N GLU A 44 -15.11 21.36 19.09
CA GLU A 44 -13.75 21.00 19.54
C GLU A 44 -12.74 21.08 18.38
N PHE A 45 -13.11 20.49 17.23
CA PHE A 45 -12.27 20.50 16.03
C PHE A 45 -12.42 21.77 15.18
N LYS A 46 -13.20 22.76 15.62
CA LYS A 46 -13.46 24.01 14.91
C LYS A 46 -13.96 23.79 13.47
N ILE A 47 -14.75 22.75 13.27
CA ILE A 47 -15.38 22.46 11.99
C ILE A 47 -16.66 23.32 11.92
N ASN A 48 -16.60 24.36 11.13
CA ASN A 48 -17.77 25.19 10.87
C ASN A 48 -18.72 24.48 9.92
N THR A 49 -20.02 24.54 10.20
CA THR A 49 -21.04 24.19 9.22
C THR A 49 -20.85 25.14 8.02
N PRO A 50 -20.69 24.64 6.79
CA PRO A 50 -20.55 25.50 5.62
C PRO A 50 -21.80 26.39 5.49
N VAL A 51 -21.56 27.68 5.45
CA VAL A 51 -22.65 28.67 5.39
C VAL A 51 -23.17 28.85 3.95
N ASP A 52 -22.29 28.59 2.96
CA ASP A 52 -22.59 28.70 1.53
C ASP A 52 -22.35 27.40 0.79
N TYR A 53 -23.39 26.56 0.75
CA TYR A 53 -23.47 25.53 -0.28
C TYR A 53 -24.08 26.14 -1.55
N PRO A 54 -23.63 25.76 -2.75
CA PRO A 54 -24.31 26.11 -3.98
C PRO A 54 -25.79 25.71 -3.90
N ASP A 55 -26.66 26.54 -4.49
CA ASP A 55 -28.10 26.36 -4.39
C ASP A 55 -28.61 25.04 -4.98
N HIS A 56 -27.76 24.39 -5.77
CA HIS A 56 -28.01 23.05 -6.31
C HIS A 56 -26.76 22.20 -6.09
N LEU A 57 -26.92 21.15 -5.32
CA LEU A 57 -26.09 19.97 -5.45
C LEU A 57 -26.42 19.33 -6.80
N TYR A 58 -25.41 18.76 -7.46
CA TYR A 58 -25.61 18.02 -8.69
C TYR A 58 -26.76 17.02 -8.56
N ASP A 59 -27.81 17.23 -9.31
CA ASP A 59 -29.04 16.42 -9.31
C ASP A 59 -29.14 15.53 -10.57
N GLY A 60 -28.10 15.58 -11.40
CA GLY A 60 -28.03 14.80 -12.64
C GLY A 60 -27.74 13.30 -12.40
N PRO A 61 -27.88 12.47 -13.45
CA PRO A 61 -27.54 11.07 -13.36
C PRO A 61 -26.02 10.92 -13.15
N LEU A 62 -25.62 10.25 -12.08
CA LEU A 62 -24.24 9.81 -11.89
C LEU A 62 -23.93 8.72 -12.92
N PRO A 63 -22.91 8.88 -13.79
CA PRO A 63 -22.47 7.80 -14.66
C PRO A 63 -21.77 6.72 -13.82
N LEU A 64 -22.57 5.82 -13.25
CA LEU A 64 -22.06 4.65 -12.53
C LEU A 64 -21.85 3.51 -13.52
N PRO A 65 -20.80 2.68 -13.33
CA PRO A 65 -20.69 1.44 -14.07
C PRO A 65 -21.89 0.53 -13.78
N GLU A 66 -22.06 -0.51 -14.57
CA GLU A 66 -23.05 -1.56 -14.28
C GLU A 66 -22.76 -2.15 -12.91
N LEU A 67 -23.74 -2.10 -12.02
CA LEU A 67 -23.58 -2.55 -10.63
C LEU A 67 -23.75 -4.07 -10.55
N LYS A 68 -22.87 -4.74 -9.78
CA LYS A 68 -23.00 -6.15 -9.40
C LYS A 68 -24.00 -6.36 -8.24
N GLY A 69 -24.97 -5.49 -8.08
CA GLY A 69 -26.00 -5.53 -7.01
C GLY A 69 -26.97 -4.37 -7.16
N GLU A 70 -27.87 -4.20 -6.22
CA GLU A 70 -28.90 -3.15 -6.26
C GLU A 70 -28.34 -1.75 -5.91
N ASN A 71 -27.16 -1.69 -5.29
CA ASN A 71 -26.53 -0.46 -4.81
C ASN A 71 -25.01 -0.59 -4.74
N LEU A 72 -24.30 0.52 -4.50
CA LEU A 72 -22.84 0.57 -4.45
C LEU A 72 -22.24 -0.30 -3.33
N LYS A 73 -22.92 -0.43 -2.20
CA LYS A 73 -22.46 -1.30 -1.11
C LYS A 73 -22.38 -2.75 -1.59
N GLU A 74 -23.46 -3.26 -2.15
CA GLU A 74 -23.53 -4.63 -2.67
C GLU A 74 -22.56 -4.86 -3.81
N HIS A 75 -22.38 -3.85 -4.68
CA HIS A 75 -21.40 -3.88 -5.77
C HIS A 75 -20.00 -4.08 -5.23
N PHE A 76 -19.54 -3.27 -4.28
CA PHE A 76 -18.20 -3.39 -3.72
C PHE A 76 -18.02 -4.64 -2.87
N GLU A 77 -19.06 -5.08 -2.15
CA GLU A 77 -19.01 -6.35 -1.41
C GLU A 77 -18.88 -7.56 -2.36
N ALA A 78 -19.59 -7.54 -3.48
CA ALA A 78 -19.47 -8.59 -4.51
C ALA A 78 -18.06 -8.63 -5.13
N ILE A 79 -17.50 -7.47 -5.49
CA ILE A 79 -16.13 -7.38 -6.01
C ILE A 79 -15.13 -7.85 -4.96
N ALA A 80 -15.28 -7.42 -3.72
CA ALA A 80 -14.38 -7.80 -2.64
C ALA A 80 -14.39 -9.31 -2.40
N ASN A 81 -15.56 -9.94 -2.34
CA ASN A 81 -15.68 -11.39 -2.18
C ASN A 81 -15.06 -12.15 -3.37
N GLU A 82 -15.24 -11.67 -4.59
CA GLU A 82 -14.61 -12.25 -5.78
C GLU A 82 -13.07 -12.17 -5.71
N GLN A 83 -12.53 -11.07 -5.19
CA GLN A 83 -11.08 -10.86 -5.07
C GLN A 83 -10.45 -11.62 -3.91
N ILE A 84 -11.14 -11.71 -2.78
CA ILE A 84 -10.69 -12.45 -1.61
C ILE A 84 -10.68 -13.97 -1.90
N GLY A 85 -11.66 -14.47 -2.69
CA GLY A 85 -11.78 -15.89 -3.03
C GLY A 85 -11.73 -16.79 -1.79
N GLU A 86 -10.89 -17.83 -1.81
CA GLU A 86 -10.73 -18.81 -0.72
C GLU A 86 -9.89 -18.31 0.47
N TYR A 87 -9.33 -17.11 0.41
CA TYR A 87 -8.40 -16.65 1.46
C TYR A 87 -9.07 -16.42 2.81
N LYS A 88 -10.36 -16.02 2.82
CA LYS A 88 -11.09 -15.88 4.08
C LYS A 88 -11.26 -17.23 4.77
N GLU A 89 -11.64 -18.26 4.02
CA GLU A 89 -11.80 -19.63 4.53
C GLU A 89 -10.46 -20.17 5.05
N LEU A 90 -9.35 -19.93 4.33
CA LEU A 90 -8.01 -20.30 4.79
C LEU A 90 -7.62 -19.58 6.08
N GLY A 91 -7.97 -18.31 6.22
CA GLY A 91 -7.79 -17.55 7.46
C GLY A 91 -8.63 -18.10 8.60
N ASP A 92 -9.91 -18.40 8.35
CA ASP A 92 -10.83 -18.99 9.34
C ASP A 92 -10.34 -20.38 9.80
N GLU A 93 -9.90 -21.24 8.88
CA GLU A 93 -9.33 -22.56 9.21
C GLU A 93 -8.05 -22.42 10.05
N PHE A 94 -7.16 -21.52 9.67
CA PHE A 94 -5.90 -21.33 10.40
C PHE A 94 -6.11 -20.67 11.77
N ALA A 95 -7.09 -19.78 11.90
CA ALA A 95 -7.43 -19.17 13.18
C ALA A 95 -8.02 -20.18 14.19
N ASN A 96 -8.64 -21.25 13.71
CA ASN A 96 -9.30 -22.25 14.54
C ASN A 96 -8.53 -23.60 14.66
N CYS A 97 -7.32 -23.70 14.06
CA CYS A 97 -6.54 -24.91 14.15
C CYS A 97 -5.79 -25.03 15.49
N GLU A 98 -5.43 -26.25 15.85
CA GLU A 98 -4.44 -26.47 16.89
C GLU A 98 -3.03 -26.24 16.30
N LEU A 99 -2.24 -25.39 16.95
CA LEU A 99 -0.87 -25.13 16.50
C LEU A 99 0.05 -26.30 16.87
N PRO A 100 0.93 -26.73 15.97
CA PRO A 100 1.90 -27.76 16.27
C PRO A 100 2.97 -27.25 17.25
N GLU A 101 3.58 -28.16 17.99
CA GLU A 101 4.79 -27.84 18.75
C GLU A 101 5.91 -27.38 17.80
N ILE A 102 6.72 -26.42 18.24
CA ILE A 102 7.95 -26.03 17.53
C ILE A 102 9.11 -26.95 17.89
N PRO A 103 10.06 -27.21 16.95
CA PRO A 103 11.18 -28.10 17.20
C PRO A 103 12.08 -27.55 18.30
N PRO A 104 12.47 -28.36 19.30
CA PRO A 104 13.48 -27.97 20.28
C PRO A 104 14.85 -27.81 19.61
N VAL A 105 15.73 -27.05 20.21
CA VAL A 105 17.09 -26.81 19.72
C VAL A 105 17.83 -28.10 19.32
N THR A 106 17.61 -29.18 20.07
CA THR A 106 18.24 -30.50 19.81
C THR A 106 17.73 -31.22 18.54
N ALA A 107 16.60 -30.74 17.97
CA ALA A 107 16.02 -31.31 16.75
C ALA A 107 16.36 -30.48 15.51
N LEU A 108 16.95 -29.30 15.69
CA LEU A 108 17.25 -28.38 14.59
C LEU A 108 18.29 -28.99 13.62
N LYS A 109 18.07 -28.72 12.33
CA LYS A 109 19.00 -29.08 11.26
C LYS A 109 19.43 -27.82 10.52
N PHE A 110 20.70 -27.62 10.38
CA PHE A 110 21.30 -26.48 9.71
C PHE A 110 21.73 -26.86 8.30
N VAL A 111 20.77 -26.86 7.38
CA VAL A 111 20.97 -27.14 5.95
C VAL A 111 20.35 -26.03 5.11
N PRO A 112 20.91 -25.70 3.96
CA PRO A 112 20.34 -24.67 3.08
C PRO A 112 18.93 -25.02 2.59
N GLY A 113 18.10 -23.99 2.39
CA GLY A 113 16.72 -24.15 1.94
C GLY A 113 15.74 -24.52 3.06
N TRP A 114 14.50 -24.86 2.70
CA TRP A 114 13.45 -25.17 3.65
C TRP A 114 13.58 -26.56 4.25
N THR A 115 13.54 -26.64 5.56
CA THR A 115 13.38 -27.88 6.33
C THR A 115 12.03 -27.86 7.04
N ARG A 116 11.19 -28.85 6.77
CA ARG A 116 9.91 -29.09 7.42
C ARG A 116 10.10 -29.94 8.66
N TYR A 117 9.52 -29.54 9.78
CA TYR A 117 9.58 -30.24 11.08
C TYR A 117 8.19 -30.70 11.48
N THR A 118 8.02 -31.99 11.73
CA THR A 118 6.78 -32.59 12.23
C THR A 118 7.08 -33.51 13.40
N LYS A 119 6.17 -33.57 14.38
CA LYS A 119 6.27 -34.50 15.51
C LYS A 119 5.31 -35.66 15.29
N VAL A 120 5.87 -36.86 15.06
CA VAL A 120 5.11 -38.10 14.82
C VAL A 120 5.41 -39.09 15.92
N ARG A 121 4.38 -39.49 16.68
CA ARG A 121 4.51 -40.45 17.82
C ARG A 121 5.62 -40.02 18.79
N GLY A 122 5.69 -38.73 19.13
CA GLY A 122 6.64 -38.13 20.06
C GLY A 122 8.06 -37.93 19.50
N LYS A 123 8.34 -38.29 18.25
CA LYS A 123 9.64 -38.14 17.60
C LYS A 123 9.58 -37.05 16.52
N TRP A 124 10.61 -36.24 16.47
CA TRP A 124 10.77 -35.25 15.41
C TRP A 124 11.20 -35.88 14.10
N LYS A 125 10.49 -35.57 13.03
CA LYS A 125 10.85 -35.88 11.64
C LYS A 125 11.16 -34.59 10.92
N THR A 126 12.16 -34.66 10.04
CA THR A 126 12.59 -33.54 9.20
C THR A 126 12.57 -33.94 7.73
N GLU A 127 12.16 -33.06 6.88
CA GLU A 127 12.05 -33.23 5.44
C GLU A 127 12.50 -31.94 4.73
N SER A 128 13.32 -32.07 3.70
CA SER A 128 13.62 -30.92 2.83
C SER A 128 12.47 -30.72 1.86
N VAL A 129 11.98 -29.48 1.76
CA VAL A 129 10.83 -29.10 0.91
C VAL A 129 11.14 -27.85 0.11
N PRO A 130 10.51 -27.64 -1.05
CA PRO A 130 10.76 -26.45 -1.86
C PRO A 130 10.16 -25.18 -1.26
N TYR A 131 9.07 -25.26 -0.51
CA TYR A 131 8.35 -24.19 0.17
C TYR A 131 7.44 -24.78 1.27
N PRO A 132 6.84 -23.99 2.17
CA PRO A 132 5.83 -24.47 3.12
C PRO A 132 4.65 -25.13 2.39
N LEU A 133 4.31 -26.37 2.77
CA LEU A 133 3.39 -27.21 1.98
C LEU A 133 1.92 -26.84 2.20
N GLU A 134 1.55 -26.35 3.38
CA GLU A 134 0.18 -25.98 3.72
C GLU A 134 -0.18 -24.61 3.08
N LYS A 135 -1.48 -24.40 2.81
CA LYS A 135 -1.98 -23.17 2.18
C LYS A 135 -2.02 -21.97 3.12
N ALA A 136 -2.06 -22.17 4.44
CA ALA A 136 -2.06 -21.10 5.43
C ALA A 136 -0.95 -21.30 6.46
N PHE A 137 -0.19 -20.25 6.73
CA PHE A 137 0.92 -20.27 7.68
C PHE A 137 1.32 -18.85 8.11
N THR A 138 2.04 -18.75 9.25
CA THR A 138 2.77 -17.51 9.59
C THR A 138 4.15 -17.52 8.94
N TYR A 139 4.67 -16.33 8.67
CA TYR A 139 5.96 -16.12 8.03
C TYR A 139 6.71 -14.96 8.66
N ASP A 140 8.00 -15.18 8.91
CA ASP A 140 8.91 -14.19 9.48
C ASP A 140 10.31 -14.40 8.92
N THR A 141 11.09 -13.30 8.78
CA THR A 141 12.43 -13.33 8.18
C THR A 141 13.46 -12.55 8.98
N GLU A 142 14.65 -13.14 9.09
CA GLU A 142 15.83 -12.46 9.60
C GLU A 142 16.80 -12.13 8.47
N THR A 143 17.37 -10.93 8.52
CA THR A 143 18.20 -10.40 7.43
C THR A 143 19.59 -10.04 7.89
N TYR A 144 20.57 -10.16 7.00
CA TYR A 144 21.92 -9.66 7.23
C TYR A 144 22.00 -8.20 6.79
N VAL A 145 21.77 -7.28 7.73
CA VAL A 145 21.61 -5.83 7.43
C VAL A 145 22.87 -5.23 6.84
N HIS A 146 24.05 -5.58 7.37
CA HIS A 146 25.33 -5.03 6.88
C HIS A 146 25.64 -5.41 5.42
N GLY A 147 25.20 -6.59 4.98
CA GLY A 147 25.39 -7.08 3.61
C GLY A 147 24.26 -6.72 2.64
N GLY A 148 23.42 -5.72 2.93
CA GLY A 148 22.35 -5.28 2.04
C GLY A 148 20.95 -5.75 2.43
N ALA A 149 20.78 -6.26 3.65
CA ALA A 149 19.51 -6.72 4.22
C ALA A 149 18.83 -7.86 3.43
N PHE A 150 19.61 -8.71 2.78
CA PHE A 150 19.07 -9.94 2.19
C PHE A 150 18.70 -10.99 3.26
N PRO A 151 17.70 -11.85 3.00
CA PRO A 151 17.23 -12.81 3.97
C PRO A 151 18.26 -13.92 4.19
N ILE A 152 18.49 -14.29 5.44
CA ILE A 152 19.40 -15.36 5.84
C ILE A 152 18.71 -16.47 6.63
N ILE A 153 17.62 -16.16 7.33
CA ILE A 153 16.74 -17.11 8.01
C ILE A 153 15.31 -16.74 7.61
N GLY A 154 14.51 -17.76 7.26
CA GLY A 154 13.08 -17.64 7.12
C GLY A 154 12.41 -18.69 8.01
N THR A 155 11.32 -18.33 8.65
CA THR A 155 10.53 -19.23 9.46
C THR A 155 9.06 -19.19 9.08
N ALA A 156 8.40 -20.35 9.16
CA ALA A 156 6.96 -20.44 8.96
C ALA A 156 6.35 -21.48 9.89
N LEU A 157 5.11 -21.24 10.30
CA LEU A 157 4.33 -22.16 11.11
C LEU A 157 2.95 -22.34 10.49
N SER A 158 2.61 -23.56 10.14
CA SER A 158 1.28 -23.96 9.66
C SER A 158 0.52 -24.74 10.73
N ALA A 159 -0.73 -25.12 10.43
CA ALA A 159 -1.51 -26.04 11.28
C ALA A 159 -0.86 -27.45 11.45
N LYS A 160 0.14 -27.81 10.64
CA LYS A 160 0.67 -29.19 10.61
C LYS A 160 2.17 -29.28 10.87
N ALA A 161 2.92 -28.20 10.66
CA ALA A 161 4.37 -28.26 10.71
C ALA A 161 4.99 -26.90 11.01
N ALA A 162 6.19 -26.93 11.59
CA ALA A 162 7.09 -25.79 11.61
C ALA A 162 8.09 -25.91 10.44
N TYR A 163 8.53 -24.78 9.92
CA TYR A 163 9.45 -24.67 8.79
C TYR A 163 10.56 -23.69 9.09
N ILE A 164 11.77 -24.05 8.71
CA ILE A 164 12.95 -23.20 8.84
C ILE A 164 13.70 -23.22 7.50
N TRP A 165 13.92 -22.05 6.95
CA TRP A 165 14.73 -21.83 5.76
C TRP A 165 16.05 -21.16 6.16
N LEU A 166 17.15 -21.63 5.59
CA LEU A 166 18.46 -21.06 5.82
C LEU A 166 19.14 -20.75 4.49
N ALA A 167 19.75 -19.58 4.40
CA ALA A 167 20.56 -19.22 3.24
C ALA A 167 21.82 -20.10 3.16
N SER A 168 22.25 -20.39 1.93
CA SER A 168 23.48 -21.17 1.69
C SER A 168 24.71 -20.47 2.25
N GLU A 169 24.75 -19.15 2.17
CA GLU A 169 25.82 -18.27 2.64
C GLU A 169 25.98 -18.30 4.15
N LEU A 170 24.84 -18.39 4.87
CA LEU A 170 24.86 -18.53 6.32
C LEU A 170 25.41 -19.89 6.78
N ILE A 171 25.15 -20.95 6.02
CA ILE A 171 25.64 -22.30 6.33
C ILE A 171 27.10 -22.44 5.94
N ASN A 172 27.52 -21.83 4.83
CA ASN A 172 28.88 -21.84 4.30
C ASN A 172 29.49 -20.44 4.29
N PRO A 173 29.80 -19.85 5.47
CA PRO A 173 30.28 -18.47 5.55
C PRO A 173 31.68 -18.25 4.98
N ASP A 174 32.40 -19.33 4.62
CA ASP A 174 33.69 -19.27 3.92
C ASP A 174 33.51 -19.08 2.40
N LEU A 175 32.25 -19.04 1.93
CA LEU A 175 31.93 -18.70 0.56
C LEU A 175 32.34 -17.24 0.32
N PRO A 176 33.15 -16.91 -0.72
CA PRO A 176 33.49 -15.52 -1.04
C PRO A 176 32.25 -14.67 -1.23
N GLU A 177 32.29 -13.40 -0.75
CA GLU A 177 31.12 -12.50 -0.83
C GLU A 177 30.64 -12.28 -2.28
N GLU A 178 31.55 -12.35 -3.26
CA GLU A 178 31.21 -12.25 -4.68
C GLU A 178 30.37 -13.43 -5.20
N GLN A 179 30.25 -14.51 -4.43
CA GLN A 179 29.44 -15.68 -4.74
C GLN A 179 28.15 -15.73 -3.93
N TRP A 180 27.90 -14.75 -3.06
CA TRP A 180 26.65 -14.66 -2.32
C TRP A 180 25.52 -14.20 -3.27
N ASP A 181 24.42 -14.89 -3.20
CA ASP A 181 23.20 -14.45 -3.88
C ASP A 181 22.45 -13.45 -3.03
N GLN A 182 22.88 -12.21 -3.09
CA GLN A 182 22.25 -11.09 -2.36
C GLN A 182 20.83 -10.78 -2.86
N HIS A 183 20.43 -11.37 -3.97
CA HIS A 183 19.08 -11.26 -4.55
C HIS A 183 18.23 -12.49 -4.30
N SER A 184 18.77 -13.49 -3.54
CA SER A 184 18.02 -14.68 -3.21
C SER A 184 16.78 -14.34 -2.39
N LEU A 185 15.62 -14.73 -2.92
CA LEU A 185 14.33 -14.59 -2.26
C LEU A 185 13.89 -15.94 -1.73
N ILE A 186 13.15 -15.94 -0.63
CA ILE A 186 12.69 -17.16 0.03
C ILE A 186 11.45 -17.72 -0.69
N PRO A 187 11.49 -18.93 -1.26
CA PRO A 187 10.34 -19.52 -1.93
C PRO A 187 9.23 -19.85 -0.92
N ILE A 188 8.04 -19.30 -1.11
CA ILE A 188 6.87 -19.56 -0.24
C ILE A 188 5.69 -20.23 -0.96
N GLY A 189 5.80 -20.44 -2.28
CA GLY A 189 4.72 -20.95 -3.12
C GLY A 189 3.67 -19.87 -3.45
N THR A 190 2.63 -20.26 -4.19
CA THR A 190 1.56 -19.38 -4.65
C THR A 190 0.20 -19.82 -4.12
N GLY A 191 -0.78 -18.90 -4.09
CA GLY A 191 -2.14 -19.16 -3.59
C GLY A 191 -2.15 -19.42 -2.06
N ARG A 192 -1.31 -18.70 -1.32
CA ARG A 192 -1.11 -18.88 0.13
C ARG A 192 -1.78 -17.76 0.92
N PHE A 193 -2.32 -18.11 2.07
CA PHE A 193 -2.65 -17.17 3.12
C PHE A 193 -1.46 -17.08 4.08
N VAL A 194 -0.79 -15.95 4.11
CA VAL A 194 0.45 -15.72 4.84
C VAL A 194 0.22 -14.67 5.91
N ALA A 195 0.26 -15.03 7.18
CA ALA A 195 0.15 -14.08 8.28
C ALA A 195 1.54 -13.72 8.82
N GLY A 196 1.74 -12.45 9.16
CA GLY A 196 2.98 -11.97 9.76
C GLY A 196 2.75 -10.72 10.59
N HIS A 197 3.76 -10.29 11.33
CA HIS A 197 3.71 -9.05 12.11
C HIS A 197 4.59 -7.99 11.45
N ASN A 198 4.00 -6.95 10.87
CA ASN A 198 4.65 -6.03 9.95
C ASN A 198 5.11 -6.74 8.66
N ILE A 199 4.25 -7.59 8.15
CA ILE A 199 4.52 -8.55 7.08
C ILE A 199 5.08 -7.92 5.80
N SER A 200 4.88 -6.62 5.58
CA SER A 200 5.46 -5.91 4.43
C SER A 200 6.98 -6.01 4.38
N TYR A 201 7.63 -6.06 5.56
CA TYR A 201 9.08 -6.26 5.65
C TYR A 201 9.51 -7.64 5.17
N ASP A 202 8.74 -8.66 5.49
CA ASP A 202 9.03 -10.06 5.15
C ASP A 202 8.63 -10.37 3.71
N ARG A 203 7.54 -9.77 3.25
CA ARG A 203 7.04 -9.95 1.89
C ARG A 203 8.05 -9.57 0.81
N ILE A 204 8.78 -8.47 0.98
CA ILE A 204 9.81 -8.06 0.00
C ILE A 204 10.98 -9.04 -0.09
N ARG A 205 11.04 -10.05 0.78
CA ARG A 205 12.04 -11.12 0.83
C ARG A 205 11.47 -12.47 0.42
N ALA A 206 10.17 -12.53 0.16
CA ALA A 206 9.52 -13.71 -0.37
C ALA A 206 9.63 -13.75 -1.89
N GLN A 207 9.89 -14.94 -2.44
CA GLN A 207 9.85 -15.15 -3.87
C GLN A 207 8.41 -15.16 -4.34
N GLU A 208 8.02 -14.08 -4.99
CA GLU A 208 6.70 -13.90 -5.59
C GLU A 208 6.88 -13.36 -7.01
N GLY A 209 6.07 -13.84 -7.96
CA GLY A 209 6.14 -13.39 -9.33
C GLY A 209 5.85 -11.88 -9.44
N TYR A 210 6.70 -11.18 -10.17
CA TYR A 210 6.46 -9.79 -10.55
C TYR A 210 5.96 -9.76 -11.98
N SER A 211 4.73 -9.30 -12.18
CA SER A 211 4.13 -9.16 -13.49
C SER A 211 3.36 -7.84 -13.58
N LEU A 212 3.63 -7.07 -14.63
CA LEU A 212 2.84 -5.86 -14.95
C LEU A 212 1.41 -6.20 -15.37
N GLU A 213 1.18 -7.42 -15.86
CA GLU A 213 -0.14 -7.91 -16.26
C GLU A 213 -0.95 -8.41 -15.07
N ASN A 214 -0.28 -8.85 -14.01
CA ASN A 214 -0.92 -9.35 -12.81
C ASN A 214 -1.00 -8.25 -11.75
N THR A 215 -2.13 -7.56 -11.71
CA THR A 215 -2.39 -6.49 -10.73
C THR A 215 -2.71 -7.00 -9.33
N ARG A 216 -2.74 -8.33 -9.12
CA ARG A 216 -3.07 -8.97 -7.85
C ARG A 216 -1.83 -9.66 -7.28
N PRO A 217 -1.60 -9.59 -5.96
CA PRO A 217 -0.60 -10.43 -5.31
C PRO A 217 -0.92 -11.91 -5.55
N GLU A 218 0.10 -12.74 -5.72
CA GLU A 218 -0.08 -14.19 -5.85
C GLU A 218 -0.49 -14.85 -4.53
N ASN A 219 -0.21 -14.19 -3.41
CA ASN A 219 -0.51 -14.62 -2.06
C ASN A 219 -1.28 -13.54 -1.30
N PHE A 220 -2.08 -13.94 -0.34
CA PHE A 220 -2.72 -13.02 0.60
C PHE A 220 -1.80 -12.85 1.82
N TYR A 221 -1.27 -11.65 2.01
CA TYR A 221 -0.47 -11.32 3.19
C TYR A 221 -1.33 -10.61 4.23
N PHE A 222 -1.56 -11.28 5.36
CA PHE A 222 -2.31 -10.71 6.48
C PHE A 222 -1.35 -10.12 7.51
N ASP A 223 -1.42 -8.83 7.70
CA ASP A 223 -0.58 -8.10 8.66
C ASP A 223 -1.25 -7.98 10.03
N THR A 224 -0.76 -8.71 11.01
CA THR A 224 -1.28 -8.64 12.39
C THR A 224 -1.02 -7.28 13.04
N LEU A 225 0.01 -6.53 12.62
CA LEU A 225 0.22 -5.15 13.08
C LEU A 225 -0.89 -4.23 12.58
N SER A 226 -1.21 -4.28 11.29
CA SER A 226 -2.29 -3.47 10.69
C SER A 226 -3.65 -3.85 11.27
N ALA A 227 -3.91 -5.15 11.46
CA ALA A 227 -5.13 -5.63 12.10
C ALA A 227 -5.24 -5.15 13.56
N HIS A 228 -4.14 -5.21 14.33
CA HIS A 228 -4.10 -4.66 15.70
C HIS A 228 -4.41 -3.16 15.71
N ILE A 229 -3.83 -2.38 14.81
CA ILE A 229 -4.12 -0.94 14.70
C ILE A 229 -5.61 -0.70 14.48
N GLY A 230 -6.25 -1.50 13.64
CA GLY A 230 -7.69 -1.41 13.38
C GLY A 230 -8.57 -1.78 14.58
N VAL A 231 -8.11 -2.68 15.44
CA VAL A 231 -8.89 -3.18 16.60
C VAL A 231 -8.58 -2.43 17.88
N SER A 232 -7.31 -2.23 18.20
CA SER A 232 -6.85 -1.76 19.51
C SER A 232 -5.55 -0.94 19.44
N GLY A 233 -5.19 -0.44 18.28
CA GLY A 233 -3.97 0.35 18.09
C GLY A 233 -4.09 1.75 18.64
N LEU A 234 -2.96 2.33 19.03
CA LEU A 234 -2.88 3.70 19.52
C LEU A 234 -2.53 4.65 18.38
N ALA A 235 -3.33 5.70 18.21
CA ALA A 235 -2.98 6.80 17.32
C ALA A 235 -1.74 7.55 17.84
N SER A 236 -1.02 8.24 16.92
CA SER A 236 0.22 8.96 17.26
C SER A 236 0.02 9.97 18.39
N GLY A 237 -1.12 10.65 18.44
CA GLY A 237 -1.45 11.60 19.50
C GLY A 237 -1.74 10.98 20.87
N GLN A 238 -1.96 9.66 20.92
CA GLN A 238 -2.26 8.91 22.15
C GLN A 238 -1.01 8.27 22.76
N ARG A 239 0.01 7.97 21.95
CA ARG A 239 1.21 7.23 22.38
C ARG A 239 1.93 7.86 23.57
N TRP A 240 2.06 9.18 23.59
CA TRP A 240 2.77 9.87 24.66
C TRP A 240 2.13 9.63 26.03
N LEU A 241 0.79 9.62 26.09
CA LEU A 241 0.06 9.37 27.33
C LEU A 241 0.16 7.91 27.77
N TYR A 242 0.11 6.98 26.78
CA TYR A 242 0.32 5.55 27.04
C TYR A 242 1.72 5.26 27.59
N VAL A 243 2.77 5.84 27.00
CA VAL A 243 4.15 5.71 27.49
C VAL A 243 4.30 6.33 28.87
N LEU A 244 3.62 7.47 29.09
CA LEU A 244 3.63 8.12 30.41
C LEU A 244 2.97 7.24 31.48
N ALA A 245 1.86 6.58 31.16
CA ALA A 245 1.17 5.68 32.08
C ALA A 245 1.99 4.43 32.44
N GLY A 246 2.90 4.01 31.57
CA GLY A 246 3.82 2.87 31.80
C GLY A 246 5.08 3.21 32.58
N LYS A 247 5.31 4.48 32.94
CA LYS A 247 6.47 4.87 33.82
C LYS A 247 6.21 4.50 35.26
N ASP A 248 7.31 4.25 36.00
CA ASP A 248 7.20 4.08 37.42
C ASP A 248 6.57 5.35 38.06
N PRO A 249 5.58 5.21 38.95
CA PRO A 249 4.97 6.35 39.65
C PRO A 249 5.97 7.25 40.37
N GLU A 250 7.13 6.71 40.78
CA GLU A 250 8.19 7.49 41.45
C GLU A 250 8.94 8.40 40.47
N ASP A 251 9.04 8.02 39.21
CA ASP A 251 9.71 8.79 38.14
C ASP A 251 8.83 9.89 37.52
N LEU A 252 7.55 9.95 37.90
CA LEU A 252 6.60 10.90 37.35
C LEU A 252 6.67 12.26 38.08
N THR A 253 6.74 13.33 37.30
CA THR A 253 6.60 14.70 37.82
C THR A 253 5.19 14.98 38.35
N PRO A 254 4.98 15.97 39.20
CA PRO A 254 3.64 16.35 39.69
C PRO A 254 2.65 16.70 38.53
N GLU A 255 3.17 17.31 37.47
CA GLU A 255 2.37 17.64 36.28
C GLU A 255 1.96 16.37 35.50
N GLU A 256 2.88 15.41 35.32
CA GLU A 256 2.59 14.13 34.68
C GLU A 256 1.59 13.31 35.51
N LYS A 257 1.73 13.26 36.84
CA LYS A 257 0.73 12.64 37.73
C LYS A 257 -0.64 13.29 37.61
N ARG A 258 -0.71 14.61 37.43
CA ARG A 258 -1.97 15.32 37.19
C ARG A 258 -2.61 14.94 35.87
N LYS A 259 -1.82 14.80 34.80
CA LYS A 259 -2.30 14.35 33.45
C LYS A 259 -2.87 12.93 33.51
N LEU A 260 -2.22 12.03 34.26
CA LEU A 260 -2.68 10.64 34.41
C LEU A 260 -3.90 10.49 35.32
N ARG A 261 -4.15 11.41 36.26
CA ARG A 261 -5.35 11.36 37.16
C ARG A 261 -6.67 11.33 36.36
N TYR A 262 -6.69 11.95 35.20
CA TYR A 262 -7.85 12.00 34.32
C TYR A 262 -7.60 11.20 33.03
N ALA A 263 -6.79 10.15 33.13
CA ALA A 263 -6.44 9.31 32.01
C ALA A 263 -7.72 8.71 31.38
N PRO A 264 -7.83 8.76 30.04
CA PRO A 264 -8.96 8.17 29.35
C PRO A 264 -8.98 6.65 29.51
N LYS A 265 -10.18 6.06 29.52
CA LYS A 265 -10.36 4.60 29.62
C LYS A 265 -9.68 3.83 28.49
N TRP A 266 -9.48 4.45 27.33
CA TRP A 266 -8.83 3.78 26.20
C TRP A 266 -7.36 3.36 26.48
N LEU A 267 -6.74 3.85 27.57
CA LEU A 267 -5.40 3.40 27.96
C LEU A 267 -5.35 1.89 28.24
N ASP A 268 -6.46 1.33 28.74
CA ASP A 268 -6.58 -0.09 29.05
C ASP A 268 -7.13 -0.90 27.86
N GLU A 269 -7.53 -0.21 26.78
CA GLU A 269 -8.19 -0.83 25.61
C GLU A 269 -7.26 -0.90 24.37
N GLY A 270 -5.99 -0.55 24.52
CA GLY A 270 -5.02 -0.55 23.44
C GLY A 270 -3.60 -0.82 23.88
N SER A 271 -2.72 -1.09 22.92
CA SER A 271 -1.28 -1.25 23.17
C SER A 271 -0.44 -0.62 22.05
N THR A 272 0.88 -0.55 22.29
CA THR A 272 1.84 -0.24 21.22
C THR A 272 1.96 -1.40 20.23
N ASN A 273 2.55 -1.14 19.06
CA ASN A 273 2.45 -1.99 17.87
C ASN A 273 3.57 -3.04 17.75
N SER A 274 4.45 -3.23 18.75
CA SER A 274 5.46 -4.29 18.66
C SER A 274 4.84 -5.68 18.89
N LEU A 275 5.39 -6.73 18.28
CA LEU A 275 4.91 -8.12 18.46
C LEU A 275 4.75 -8.46 19.95
N VAL A 276 5.72 -8.12 20.79
CA VAL A 276 5.68 -8.35 22.24
C VAL A 276 4.50 -7.64 22.90
N ALA A 277 4.26 -6.37 22.57
CA ALA A 277 3.17 -5.60 23.17
C ALA A 277 1.79 -6.11 22.70
N THR A 278 1.65 -6.38 21.42
CA THR A 278 0.38 -6.89 20.84
C THR A 278 0.07 -8.31 21.32
N TYR A 279 1.08 -9.18 21.40
CA TYR A 279 0.93 -10.52 21.97
C TYR A 279 0.50 -10.47 23.43
N ASN A 280 1.20 -9.69 24.26
CA ASN A 280 0.85 -9.56 25.66
C ASN A 280 -0.58 -9.03 25.84
N PHE A 281 -0.99 -8.07 25.04
CA PHE A 281 -2.32 -7.50 25.10
C PHE A 281 -3.44 -8.48 24.63
N HIS A 282 -3.25 -9.16 23.50
CA HIS A 282 -4.30 -9.99 22.92
C HIS A 282 -4.30 -11.45 23.39
N VAL A 283 -3.14 -11.97 23.77
CA VAL A 283 -2.95 -13.40 24.14
C VAL A 283 -2.66 -13.55 25.63
N TYR A 284 -1.58 -12.94 26.13
CA TYR A 284 -1.16 -13.15 27.51
C TYR A 284 -2.19 -12.68 28.55
N GLU A 285 -2.68 -11.43 28.45
CA GLU A 285 -3.65 -10.91 29.43
C GLU A 285 -4.97 -11.68 29.38
N VAL A 286 -5.39 -12.18 28.23
CA VAL A 286 -6.58 -13.01 28.08
C VAL A 286 -6.38 -14.37 28.73
N ARG A 287 -5.26 -15.06 28.48
CA ARG A 287 -4.95 -16.36 29.11
C ARG A 287 -4.83 -16.25 30.62
N LYS A 288 -4.12 -15.23 31.07
CA LYS A 288 -3.99 -14.93 32.51
C LYS A 288 -5.36 -14.67 33.16
N PHE A 289 -6.27 -13.96 32.49
CA PHE A 289 -7.62 -13.74 33.00
C PHE A 289 -8.40 -15.05 33.18
N PHE A 290 -8.20 -16.03 32.29
CA PHE A 290 -8.82 -17.36 32.42
C PHE A 290 -8.08 -18.32 33.35
N GLY A 291 -6.99 -17.88 33.99
CA GLY A 291 -6.27 -18.62 35.01
C GLY A 291 -5.16 -19.53 34.49
N ASP A 292 -4.74 -19.36 33.25
CA ASP A 292 -3.61 -20.09 32.71
C ASP A 292 -2.30 -19.67 33.40
N ASP A 293 -1.43 -20.64 33.72
CA ASP A 293 -0.08 -20.37 34.23
C ASP A 293 0.87 -19.98 33.07
N VAL A 294 0.69 -18.78 32.56
CA VAL A 294 1.47 -18.21 31.46
C VAL A 294 2.31 -17.03 31.93
N LYS A 295 3.44 -16.81 31.26
CA LYS A 295 4.28 -15.63 31.51
C LYS A 295 4.15 -14.64 30.35
N PRO A 296 4.24 -13.32 30.64
CA PRO A 296 4.27 -12.33 29.58
C PRO A 296 5.48 -12.58 28.69
N LEU A 297 5.31 -12.30 27.39
CA LEU A 297 6.43 -12.27 26.46
C LEU A 297 7.36 -11.13 26.85
N GLY A 298 8.61 -11.46 27.13
CA GLY A 298 9.64 -10.45 27.41
C GLY A 298 10.10 -9.73 26.15
N GLN A 299 10.92 -8.69 26.31
CA GLN A 299 11.54 -8.02 25.16
C GLN A 299 12.67 -8.87 24.55
N GLY A 300 12.48 -10.16 24.38
CA GLY A 300 13.38 -11.09 23.76
C GLY A 300 14.85 -11.02 24.28
N ASP A 301 15.67 -11.95 23.88
CA ASP A 301 17.11 -11.77 24.09
C ASP A 301 17.60 -10.71 23.09
N LYS A 302 17.74 -9.45 23.59
CA LYS A 302 18.20 -8.31 22.78
C LYS A 302 19.51 -8.64 22.06
N ALA A 303 20.37 -9.46 22.67
CA ALA A 303 21.63 -9.87 22.07
C ALA A 303 21.41 -10.69 20.79
N VAL A 304 20.43 -11.60 20.79
CA VAL A 304 20.11 -12.42 19.62
C VAL A 304 19.55 -11.55 18.49
N ARG A 305 18.60 -10.67 18.79
CA ARG A 305 18.06 -9.77 17.77
C ARG A 305 19.11 -8.78 17.24
N ASP A 306 19.94 -8.26 18.13
CA ASP A 306 20.94 -7.26 17.80
C ASP A 306 22.06 -7.83 16.89
N ILE A 307 22.27 -9.15 16.88
CA ILE A 307 23.32 -9.79 16.04
C ILE A 307 23.04 -9.55 14.56
N PHE A 308 21.77 -9.58 14.10
CA PHE A 308 21.41 -9.37 12.71
C PHE A 308 21.74 -7.96 12.21
N VAL A 309 21.71 -6.98 13.12
CA VAL A 309 22.00 -5.56 12.82
C VAL A 309 23.48 -5.22 13.03
N LYS A 310 24.12 -5.80 14.05
CA LYS A 310 25.48 -5.45 14.46
C LYS A 310 26.57 -6.30 13.81
N ALA A 311 26.25 -7.48 13.31
CA ALA A 311 27.23 -8.34 12.66
C ALA A 311 27.77 -7.67 11.41
N THR A 312 29.09 -7.61 11.32
CA THR A 312 29.82 -7.12 10.14
C THR A 312 30.27 -8.24 9.22
N HIS A 313 30.07 -9.50 9.63
CA HIS A 313 30.37 -10.69 8.85
C HIS A 313 29.41 -11.84 9.25
N LEU A 314 28.98 -12.65 8.27
CA LEU A 314 28.02 -13.76 8.48
C LEU A 314 28.52 -14.80 9.49
N SER A 315 29.84 -14.98 9.60
CA SER A 315 30.43 -15.91 10.60
C SER A 315 30.06 -15.56 12.03
N GLN A 316 29.79 -14.30 12.35
CA GLN A 316 29.35 -13.87 13.67
C GLN A 316 27.91 -14.35 13.96
N ILE A 317 27.03 -14.29 12.97
CA ILE A 317 25.67 -14.80 13.08
C ILE A 317 25.71 -16.34 13.15
N LYS A 318 26.56 -16.99 12.37
CA LYS A 318 26.74 -18.44 12.43
C LYS A 318 27.19 -18.96 13.81
N GLN A 319 28.00 -18.22 14.54
CA GLN A 319 28.40 -18.58 15.91
C GLN A 319 27.19 -18.63 16.87
N MET A 320 26.13 -17.88 16.57
CA MET A 320 24.87 -17.84 17.33
C MET A 320 23.70 -18.45 16.56
N LEU A 321 23.98 -19.32 15.57
CA LEU A 321 22.96 -19.83 14.66
C LEU A 321 21.84 -20.57 15.38
N THR A 322 22.17 -21.32 16.40
CA THR A 322 21.20 -22.10 17.18
C THR A 322 20.22 -21.18 17.90
N GLU A 323 20.74 -20.15 18.59
CA GLU A 323 19.96 -19.17 19.30
C GLU A 323 19.15 -18.28 18.32
N ALA A 324 19.75 -17.91 17.19
CA ALA A 324 19.11 -17.13 16.16
C ALA A 324 17.90 -17.86 15.53
N VAL A 325 18.05 -19.13 15.21
CA VAL A 325 16.96 -19.96 14.67
C VAL A 325 15.88 -20.24 15.72
N ASP A 326 16.26 -20.51 16.98
CA ASP A 326 15.31 -20.70 18.08
C ASP A 326 14.50 -19.41 18.35
N TYR A 327 15.14 -18.25 18.25
CA TYR A 327 14.49 -16.96 18.32
C TYR A 327 13.48 -16.78 17.17
N ALA A 328 13.91 -16.91 15.92
CA ALA A 328 13.07 -16.68 14.75
C ALA A 328 11.85 -17.61 14.68
N ILE A 329 11.99 -18.92 15.01
CA ILE A 329 10.84 -19.84 15.00
C ILE A 329 9.85 -19.55 16.13
N LYS A 330 10.31 -19.00 17.26
CA LYS A 330 9.44 -18.56 18.34
C LYS A 330 8.65 -17.32 17.92
N ASP A 331 9.23 -16.38 17.19
CA ASP A 331 8.53 -15.19 16.71
C ASP A 331 7.42 -15.62 15.72
N ALA A 332 7.67 -16.58 14.82
CA ALA A 332 6.63 -17.15 13.97
C ALA A 332 5.51 -17.85 14.77
N TYR A 333 5.86 -18.55 15.87
CA TYR A 333 4.87 -19.18 16.76
C TYR A 333 4.01 -18.15 17.51
N TYR A 334 4.63 -17.13 18.10
CA TYR A 334 3.90 -16.05 18.78
C TYR A 334 3.03 -15.25 17.82
N THR A 335 3.47 -15.07 16.60
CA THR A 335 2.67 -14.46 15.54
C THR A 335 1.44 -15.32 15.19
N ALA A 336 1.55 -16.65 15.21
CA ALA A 336 0.42 -17.55 14.99
C ALA A 336 -0.61 -17.47 16.13
N GLU A 337 -0.17 -17.51 17.40
CA GLU A 337 -1.07 -17.34 18.54
C GLU A 337 -1.73 -15.94 18.53
N LEU A 338 -0.97 -14.89 18.17
CA LEU A 338 -1.52 -13.54 18.01
C LEU A 338 -2.55 -13.49 16.88
N PHE A 339 -2.26 -14.10 15.73
CA PHE A 339 -3.21 -14.18 14.62
C PHE A 339 -4.52 -14.84 15.05
N GLN A 340 -4.45 -15.99 15.72
CA GLN A 340 -5.64 -16.71 16.22
C GLN A 340 -6.48 -15.86 17.18
N ALA A 341 -5.83 -15.11 18.06
CA ALA A 341 -6.52 -14.24 19.00
C ALA A 341 -7.09 -12.97 18.35
N LEU A 342 -6.47 -12.47 17.29
CA LEU A 342 -6.79 -11.19 16.65
C LEU A 342 -7.77 -11.33 15.49
N TRP A 343 -7.71 -12.44 14.74
CA TRP A 343 -8.54 -12.66 13.56
C TRP A 343 -10.06 -12.49 13.80
N PRO A 344 -10.68 -13.15 14.82
CA PRO A 344 -12.10 -12.95 15.07
C PRO A 344 -12.43 -11.51 15.50
N LYS A 345 -11.55 -10.85 16.26
CA LYS A 345 -11.74 -9.46 16.67
C LYS A 345 -11.66 -8.51 15.47
N TYR A 346 -10.75 -8.79 14.54
CA TYR A 346 -10.61 -8.01 13.31
C TYR A 346 -11.86 -8.13 12.43
N LEU A 347 -12.37 -9.35 12.23
CA LEU A 347 -13.60 -9.56 11.45
C LEU A 347 -14.84 -8.94 12.11
N ASP A 348 -14.92 -8.93 13.44
CA ASP A 348 -16.01 -8.27 14.19
C ASP A 348 -15.92 -6.73 14.06
N ALA A 349 -14.72 -6.18 14.17
CA ALA A 349 -14.51 -4.74 13.99
C ALA A 349 -14.69 -4.26 12.54
N THR A 350 -14.47 -5.15 11.57
CA THR A 350 -14.51 -4.85 10.12
C THR A 350 -15.34 -5.90 9.37
N PRO A 351 -16.67 -5.95 9.59
CA PRO A 351 -17.51 -7.03 9.10
C PRO A 351 -17.71 -7.04 7.57
N SER A 352 -17.47 -5.92 6.89
CA SER A 352 -17.58 -5.88 5.42
C SER A 352 -16.40 -6.59 4.75
N PRO A 353 -16.63 -7.42 3.72
CA PRO A 353 -15.57 -8.06 2.94
C PRO A 353 -14.65 -7.04 2.25
N VAL A 354 -15.13 -5.80 2.05
CA VAL A 354 -14.32 -4.70 1.49
C VAL A 354 -13.12 -4.38 2.37
N ALA A 355 -13.25 -4.44 3.69
CA ALA A 355 -12.14 -4.21 4.61
C ALA A 355 -11.06 -5.28 4.49
N LEU A 356 -11.45 -6.56 4.40
CA LEU A 356 -10.51 -7.66 4.21
C LEU A 356 -9.85 -7.60 2.81
N CYS A 357 -10.61 -7.24 1.78
CA CYS A 357 -10.07 -6.98 0.44
C CYS A 357 -9.08 -5.81 0.45
N GLY A 358 -9.38 -4.73 1.18
CA GLY A 358 -8.45 -3.63 1.39
C GLY A 358 -7.15 -4.08 2.06
N HIS A 359 -7.22 -4.96 3.05
CA HIS A 359 -6.06 -5.55 3.72
C HIS A 359 -5.22 -6.41 2.75
N TYR A 360 -5.86 -7.19 1.87
CA TYR A 360 -5.21 -7.94 0.80
C TYR A 360 -4.40 -6.99 -0.13
N HIS A 361 -5.02 -5.91 -0.58
CA HIS A 361 -4.38 -4.95 -1.49
C HIS A 361 -3.35 -4.05 -0.78
N LEU A 362 -3.49 -3.77 0.51
CA LEU A 362 -2.52 -2.97 1.26
C LEU A 362 -1.11 -3.55 1.13
N ASN A 363 -0.97 -4.85 1.31
CA ASN A 363 0.30 -5.52 1.15
C ASN A 363 0.67 -5.76 -0.33
N GLY A 364 -0.29 -5.65 -1.25
CA GLY A 364 -0.06 -5.71 -2.70
C GLY A 364 0.78 -4.58 -3.26
N SER A 365 0.84 -3.44 -2.57
CA SER A 365 1.66 -2.29 -2.97
C SER A 365 3.15 -2.46 -2.71
N VAL A 366 3.54 -3.46 -1.93
CA VAL A 366 4.95 -3.79 -1.64
C VAL A 366 5.34 -4.97 -2.52
N VAL A 367 6.32 -4.78 -3.38
CA VAL A 367 6.81 -5.82 -4.29
C VAL A 367 8.26 -6.16 -3.97
N PRO A 368 8.68 -7.45 -4.09
CA PRO A 368 10.07 -7.83 -3.93
C PRO A 368 10.90 -7.26 -5.07
N LEU A 369 12.14 -6.87 -4.76
CA LEU A 369 13.11 -6.49 -5.77
C LEU A 369 13.71 -7.78 -6.35
N VAL A 370 13.26 -8.11 -7.55
CA VAL A 370 13.80 -9.24 -8.33
C VAL A 370 15.00 -8.80 -9.18
N PRO A 371 15.90 -9.71 -9.60
CA PRO A 371 17.10 -9.36 -10.34
C PRO A 371 16.86 -8.55 -11.61
N ASP A 372 15.75 -8.78 -12.30
CA ASP A 372 15.36 -8.08 -13.54
C ASP A 372 14.66 -6.71 -13.30
N TRP A 373 14.55 -6.27 -12.03
CA TRP A 373 13.94 -4.96 -11.70
C TRP A 373 14.70 -3.78 -12.34
N GLU A 374 16.02 -3.81 -12.30
CA GLU A 374 16.85 -2.77 -12.91
C GLU A 374 16.72 -2.77 -14.43
N ASP A 375 16.70 -3.94 -15.06
CA ASP A 375 16.46 -4.08 -16.49
C ASP A 375 15.08 -3.53 -16.87
N TRP A 376 14.07 -3.79 -16.05
CA TRP A 376 12.71 -3.25 -16.24
C TRP A 376 12.72 -1.73 -16.16
N ILE A 377 13.35 -1.12 -15.13
CA ILE A 377 13.45 0.35 -15.00
C ILE A 377 14.15 0.95 -16.24
N GLN A 378 15.30 0.37 -16.65
CA GLN A 378 16.02 0.85 -17.82
C GLN A 378 15.18 0.75 -19.10
N ASN A 379 14.42 -0.33 -19.26
CA ASN A 379 13.51 -0.49 -20.40
C ASN A 379 12.36 0.53 -20.36
N VAL A 380 11.82 0.83 -19.18
CA VAL A 380 10.78 1.88 -19.02
C VAL A 380 11.34 3.25 -19.39
N GLU A 381 12.51 3.61 -18.88
CA GLU A 381 13.18 4.89 -19.19
C GLU A 381 13.49 4.99 -20.69
N LYS A 382 14.05 3.94 -21.26
CA LYS A 382 14.33 3.88 -22.70
C LYS A 382 13.06 4.05 -23.53
N THR A 383 11.99 3.32 -23.18
CA THR A 383 10.71 3.40 -23.89
C THR A 383 10.12 4.80 -23.79
N PHE A 384 10.20 5.42 -22.61
CA PHE A 384 9.77 6.80 -22.40
C PHE A 384 10.56 7.79 -23.27
N ASP A 385 11.88 7.64 -23.29
CA ASP A 385 12.76 8.49 -24.11
C ASP A 385 12.52 8.31 -25.61
N ASP A 386 12.33 7.07 -26.05
CA ASP A 386 12.07 6.75 -27.45
C ASP A 386 10.72 7.34 -27.90
N HIS A 387 9.66 7.21 -27.10
CA HIS A 387 8.38 7.86 -27.38
C HIS A 387 8.46 9.38 -27.35
N ASN A 388 9.23 9.98 -26.44
CA ASN A 388 9.45 11.43 -26.44
C ASN A 388 10.18 11.92 -27.70
N LYS A 389 11.18 11.16 -28.18
CA LYS A 389 11.87 11.47 -29.45
C LYS A 389 10.92 11.35 -30.64
N GLU A 390 10.14 10.30 -30.70
CA GLU A 390 9.13 10.09 -31.73
C GLU A 390 8.09 11.23 -31.75
N MET A 391 7.52 11.57 -30.59
CA MET A 391 6.58 12.69 -30.45
C MET A 391 7.21 14.03 -30.84
N THR A 392 8.47 14.27 -30.46
CA THR A 392 9.21 15.46 -30.87
C THR A 392 9.34 15.53 -32.40
N GLN A 393 9.66 14.39 -33.05
CA GLN A 393 9.79 14.35 -34.49
C GLN A 393 8.43 14.59 -35.19
N ILE A 394 7.36 13.95 -34.71
CA ILE A 394 5.99 14.21 -35.21
C ILE A 394 5.64 15.69 -35.11
N CYS A 395 5.91 16.31 -33.95
CA CYS A 395 5.65 17.74 -33.79
C CYS A 395 6.49 18.61 -34.76
N LYS A 396 7.78 18.27 -34.98
CA LYS A 396 8.64 18.97 -35.95
C LYS A 396 8.08 18.83 -37.38
N ASP A 397 7.66 17.65 -37.76
CA ASP A 397 7.06 17.41 -39.09
C ASP A 397 5.78 18.24 -39.25
N LEU A 398 4.96 18.35 -38.19
CA LEU A 398 3.76 19.22 -38.20
C LEU A 398 4.10 20.72 -38.28
N VAL A 399 5.22 21.16 -37.66
CA VAL A 399 5.69 22.56 -37.82
C VAL A 399 5.94 22.86 -39.29
N TRP A 400 6.72 22.00 -39.96
CA TRP A 400 7.05 22.20 -41.36
C TRP A 400 5.84 22.05 -42.26
N LYS A 401 4.98 21.07 -42.01
CA LYS A 401 3.73 20.87 -42.74
C LYS A 401 2.84 22.12 -42.72
N TYR A 402 2.52 22.63 -41.53
CA TYR A 402 1.63 23.79 -41.41
C TYR A 402 2.28 25.09 -41.93
N TYR A 403 3.60 25.21 -41.80
CA TYR A 403 4.33 26.34 -42.38
C TYR A 403 4.31 26.32 -43.90
N GLU A 404 4.57 25.17 -44.53
CA GLU A 404 4.58 25.00 -45.97
C GLU A 404 3.19 25.18 -46.58
N GLU A 405 2.17 24.56 -46.00
CA GLU A 405 0.77 24.74 -46.42
C GLU A 405 0.34 26.23 -46.37
N TRP A 406 0.70 26.95 -45.30
CA TRP A 406 0.46 28.37 -45.23
C TRP A 406 1.21 29.16 -46.30
N ARG A 407 2.48 28.87 -46.54
CA ARG A 407 3.28 29.50 -47.58
C ARG A 407 2.69 29.26 -48.96
N ASP A 408 2.29 28.02 -49.23
CA ASP A 408 1.74 27.61 -50.53
C ASP A 408 0.32 28.16 -50.77
N SER A 409 -0.40 28.51 -49.72
CA SER A 409 -1.65 29.27 -49.81
C SER A 409 -1.48 30.76 -50.17
N GLY A 410 -0.23 31.19 -50.42
CA GLY A 410 0.08 32.61 -50.68
C GLY A 410 0.23 33.43 -49.41
N CYS A 411 0.50 32.81 -48.28
CA CYS A 411 0.59 33.43 -46.95
C CYS A 411 -0.73 34.07 -46.49
N GLU A 412 -1.86 33.49 -46.87
CA GLU A 412 -3.16 34.04 -46.53
C GLU A 412 -3.54 33.78 -45.09
N ASP A 413 -4.03 34.80 -44.42
CA ASP A 413 -4.56 34.72 -43.05
C ASP A 413 -5.78 33.80 -42.94
N SER A 414 -6.50 33.57 -44.01
CA SER A 414 -7.66 32.67 -44.05
C SER A 414 -7.32 31.24 -43.73
N TYR A 415 -6.05 30.81 -43.96
CA TYR A 415 -5.58 29.47 -43.70
C TYR A 415 -5.66 29.10 -42.21
N TRP A 416 -5.19 29.98 -41.32
CA TRP A 416 -5.06 29.70 -39.90
C TRP A 416 -6.14 30.35 -39.02
N LYS A 417 -6.74 31.47 -39.46
CA LYS A 417 -7.72 32.23 -38.61
C LYS A 417 -8.98 31.42 -38.28
N ARG A 418 -9.37 30.48 -39.10
CA ARG A 418 -10.55 29.62 -38.88
C ARG A 418 -10.25 28.32 -38.16
N ASP A 419 -8.99 27.98 -38.00
CA ASP A 419 -8.56 26.77 -37.31
C ASP A 419 -8.44 27.07 -35.80
N PRO A 420 -9.19 26.36 -34.94
CA PRO A 420 -9.22 26.67 -33.49
C PRO A 420 -7.86 26.56 -32.81
N TRP A 421 -6.99 25.69 -33.30
CA TRP A 421 -5.65 25.46 -32.72
C TRP A 421 -4.61 26.38 -33.36
N LEU A 422 -4.57 26.43 -34.69
CA LEU A 422 -3.58 27.24 -35.42
C LEU A 422 -3.78 28.74 -35.19
N SER A 423 -5.00 29.22 -34.94
CA SER A 423 -5.30 30.62 -34.60
C SER A 423 -4.65 31.09 -33.29
N GLN A 424 -4.24 30.18 -32.44
CA GLN A 424 -3.55 30.44 -31.17
C GLN A 424 -2.03 30.60 -31.33
N LEU A 425 -1.47 30.34 -32.52
CA LEU A 425 -0.05 30.53 -32.84
C LEU A 425 0.24 31.95 -33.28
N ASP A 426 1.47 32.41 -33.07
CA ASP A 426 1.93 33.75 -33.46
C ASP A 426 2.35 33.81 -34.94
N TRP A 427 1.41 34.06 -35.85
CA TRP A 427 1.62 34.13 -37.29
C TRP A 427 2.20 35.48 -37.76
N GLU A 428 2.57 36.41 -36.85
CA GLU A 428 3.15 37.69 -37.21
C GLU A 428 4.50 37.50 -37.91
N VAL A 429 4.65 38.20 -39.06
CA VAL A 429 5.90 38.23 -39.83
C VAL A 429 6.60 39.55 -39.59
N LYS A 430 7.52 39.58 -38.62
CA LYS A 430 8.21 40.85 -38.19
C LYS A 430 9.36 41.29 -39.09
N THR A 431 9.89 40.42 -39.96
CA THR A 431 11.07 40.73 -40.78
C THR A 431 10.78 40.53 -42.27
N GLN A 432 10.98 41.56 -43.04
CA GLN A 432 10.89 41.48 -44.50
C GLN A 432 12.26 41.24 -45.20
N LYS A 433 13.38 41.29 -44.48
CA LYS A 433 14.72 41.07 -45.00
C LYS A 433 15.55 40.17 -44.05
N GLY A 434 16.48 39.40 -44.63
CA GLY A 434 17.41 38.54 -43.87
C GLY A 434 16.95 37.07 -43.78
N LYS A 435 17.65 36.26 -42.97
CA LYS A 435 17.47 34.79 -42.81
C LYS A 435 16.02 34.39 -42.43
N TYR A 436 15.30 35.29 -41.78
CA TYR A 436 13.91 35.01 -41.28
C TYR A 436 12.84 35.80 -42.03
N ALA A 437 13.18 36.33 -43.24
CA ALA A 437 12.22 37.06 -44.05
C ALA A 437 11.05 36.16 -44.46
N GLY A 438 9.82 36.63 -44.26
CA GLY A 438 8.62 35.88 -44.59
C GLY A 438 8.29 34.72 -43.64
N VAL A 439 8.95 34.62 -42.48
CA VAL A 439 8.73 33.52 -41.53
C VAL A 439 7.90 34.01 -40.33
N PRO A 440 6.80 33.31 -39.98
CA PRO A 440 6.03 33.59 -38.77
C PRO A 440 6.82 33.42 -37.50
N ASN A 441 6.51 34.18 -36.45
CA ASN A 441 7.26 34.13 -35.20
C ASN A 441 7.34 32.77 -34.58
N TRP A 442 6.27 32.00 -34.62
CA TRP A 442 6.23 30.63 -34.00
C TRP A 442 7.11 29.61 -34.70
N VAL A 443 7.47 29.79 -35.99
CA VAL A 443 8.34 28.87 -36.76
C VAL A 443 9.83 29.23 -36.62
N ARG A 444 10.17 30.46 -36.27
CA ARG A 444 11.56 30.97 -36.24
C ARG A 444 12.52 30.16 -35.38
N PRO A 445 12.12 29.67 -34.18
CA PRO A 445 13.03 28.84 -33.38
C PRO A 445 13.58 27.66 -34.17
N PHE A 446 12.77 26.97 -34.95
CA PHE A 446 13.11 25.78 -35.73
C PHE A 446 14.00 26.06 -36.95
N ILE A 447 13.96 27.29 -37.48
CA ILE A 447 14.92 27.75 -38.53
C ILE A 447 16.21 28.18 -37.89
N LYS A 448 16.17 28.73 -36.68
CA LYS A 448 17.37 29.16 -35.95
C LYS A 448 18.19 27.96 -35.50
N ASP A 449 17.53 26.98 -34.97
CA ASP A 449 18.10 25.72 -34.49
C ASP A 449 17.28 24.55 -35.05
N PRO A 450 17.81 23.83 -36.06
CA PRO A 450 17.11 22.63 -36.58
C PRO A 450 16.98 21.50 -35.57
N ASP A 451 17.78 21.51 -34.51
CA ASP A 451 17.75 20.54 -33.43
C ASP A 451 16.85 20.99 -32.26
N GLU A 452 16.19 22.16 -32.38
CA GLU A 452 15.23 22.66 -31.40
C GLU A 452 14.24 21.56 -31.03
N THR A 453 14.03 21.33 -29.75
CA THR A 453 13.15 20.29 -29.24
C THR A 453 11.77 20.85 -28.88
N ILE A 454 10.75 20.06 -29.16
CA ILE A 454 9.36 20.39 -28.76
C ILE A 454 9.01 19.42 -27.62
N GLY A 455 9.00 19.95 -26.41
CA GLY A 455 8.58 19.12 -25.25
C GLY A 455 7.11 18.69 -25.38
N VAL A 456 6.82 17.46 -25.05
CA VAL A 456 5.45 16.88 -25.11
C VAL A 456 4.45 17.69 -24.28
N LYS A 457 4.90 18.30 -23.19
CA LYS A 457 4.09 19.16 -22.31
C LYS A 457 4.05 20.63 -22.76
N SER A 458 4.67 20.96 -23.88
CA SER A 458 4.68 22.36 -24.35
C SER A 458 3.31 22.77 -24.90
N ARG A 459 2.97 24.04 -24.77
CA ARG A 459 1.75 24.60 -25.38
C ARG A 459 1.74 24.36 -26.89
N LEU A 460 2.89 24.43 -27.53
CA LEU A 460 3.02 24.24 -28.96
C LEU A 460 2.63 22.81 -29.40
N SER A 461 3.08 21.78 -28.69
CA SER A 461 2.73 20.38 -29.03
C SER A 461 1.22 20.14 -29.00
N HIS A 462 0.52 20.68 -28.00
CA HIS A 462 -0.94 20.56 -27.90
C HIS A 462 -1.67 21.19 -29.10
N LEU A 463 -1.18 22.34 -29.57
CA LEU A 463 -1.76 23.04 -30.72
C LEU A 463 -1.44 22.33 -32.04
N LEU A 464 -0.21 21.88 -32.22
CA LEU A 464 0.21 21.14 -33.43
C LEU A 464 -0.53 19.81 -33.59
N LEU A 465 -0.71 19.10 -32.48
CA LEU A 465 -1.41 17.80 -32.46
C LEU A 465 -2.95 17.96 -32.47
N LYS A 466 -3.44 19.18 -32.41
CA LYS A 466 -4.86 19.51 -32.39
C LYS A 466 -5.62 18.74 -31.29
N LEU A 467 -5.14 18.85 -30.06
CA LEU A 467 -5.75 18.14 -28.94
C LEU A 467 -7.16 18.65 -28.61
N GLU A 468 -8.03 17.74 -28.27
CA GLU A 468 -9.43 17.95 -27.96
C GLU A 468 -9.78 17.38 -26.59
N TRP A 469 -10.84 17.92 -25.99
CA TRP A 469 -11.51 17.33 -24.84
C TRP A 469 -12.99 17.19 -25.16
N GLU A 470 -13.52 15.97 -25.07
CA GLU A 470 -14.92 15.69 -25.43
C GLU A 470 -15.29 16.22 -26.83
N GLU A 471 -14.43 15.96 -27.82
CA GLU A 471 -14.59 16.41 -29.21
C GLU A 471 -14.58 17.96 -29.38
N LYS A 472 -14.13 18.69 -28.36
CA LYS A 472 -14.03 20.17 -28.38
C LYS A 472 -12.58 20.61 -28.40
N PRO A 473 -12.23 21.60 -29.25
CA PRO A 473 -10.87 22.11 -29.33
C PRO A 473 -10.40 22.73 -28.03
N LEU A 474 -9.17 22.44 -27.64
CA LEU A 474 -8.54 23.05 -26.48
C LEU A 474 -8.04 24.46 -26.82
N THR A 475 -8.36 25.42 -25.97
CA THR A 475 -7.90 26.81 -26.03
C THR A 475 -7.12 27.15 -24.78
N TRP A 476 -5.95 27.77 -24.95
CA TRP A 476 -5.16 28.25 -23.81
C TRP A 476 -5.63 29.61 -23.35
N ILE A 477 -5.96 29.77 -22.07
CA ILE A 477 -6.32 31.02 -21.43
C ILE A 477 -5.29 31.31 -20.34
N ASP A 478 -4.64 32.47 -20.43
CA ASP A 478 -3.63 32.89 -19.47
C ASP A 478 -4.24 33.00 -18.06
N GLY A 479 -3.59 32.38 -17.10
CA GLY A 479 -4.06 32.32 -15.71
C GLY A 479 -5.06 31.17 -15.41
N GLN A 480 -5.65 30.55 -16.43
CA GLN A 480 -6.60 29.44 -16.28
C GLN A 480 -6.05 28.11 -16.84
N GLY A 481 -5.14 28.16 -17.81
CA GLY A 481 -4.59 26.97 -18.47
C GLY A 481 -5.40 26.55 -19.70
N TRP A 482 -5.42 25.22 -19.97
CA TRP A 482 -6.19 24.66 -21.06
C TRP A 482 -7.68 24.62 -20.73
N CYS A 483 -8.49 25.20 -21.60
CA CYS A 483 -9.94 25.29 -21.49
C CYS A 483 -10.59 24.81 -22.79
N PHE A 484 -11.86 24.46 -22.75
CA PHE A 484 -12.71 24.26 -23.91
C PHE A 484 -14.03 25.01 -23.73
N TRP A 485 -14.66 25.37 -24.82
CA TRP A 485 -15.92 26.12 -24.79
C TRP A 485 -17.10 25.14 -24.70
N VAL A 486 -18.03 25.43 -23.81
CA VAL A 486 -19.29 24.71 -23.66
C VAL A 486 -20.37 25.59 -24.22
N ASP A 487 -21.17 25.07 -25.15
CA ASP A 487 -22.37 25.76 -25.59
C ASP A 487 -23.40 25.81 -24.47
N ASP A 488 -23.98 26.98 -24.21
CA ASP A 488 -25.04 27.18 -23.20
C ASP A 488 -26.36 26.46 -23.59
#